data_5711d356fc0b29cf41ad25d29f5cd27e
#
_entry.id   5711d356fc0b29cf41ad25d29f5cd27e
#
_cell.length_a   1.000
_cell.length_b   1.000
_cell.length_c   1.000
_cell.angle_alpha   90.00
_cell.angle_beta   90.00
_cell.angle_gamma   90.00
#
_symmetry.space_group_name_H-M   'P 1'
#
loop_
_entity.id
_entity.type
_entity.pdbx_description
1 polymer ?
#
loop_
_entity_poly.entity_id
_entity_poly.type
_entity_poly.pdbx_seq_one_letter_code
_entity_poly.pdbx_strand_id
1 'polypeptide(L)'
;MNAPTFSAPPVQMTWANQQATQHAAQALAQVASIGQALIELHGGLGAGKTTFVRYLLQALGVTGHIKSPTYAIAESYETAAFPVWHFDFYRFNDPLEWEDAGFRDIFATQGLKLVEWPEQAEGLLPTPDLKLFITSDPQQQQRLVQLHTMTALGQSILQSWMQNLQQTKNT
;
A
#
# COMPACT_ATOMS: atom_id res chain seq x y z
N MET A 1 28.91 -6.58 -7.31
CA MET A 1 28.58 -5.45 -6.43
C MET A 1 27.27 -5.81 -5.73
N ASN A 2 27.32 -6.02 -4.42
CA ASN A 2 26.09 -6.21 -3.66
C ASN A 2 25.34 -4.89 -3.60
N ALA A 3 24.10 -4.86 -4.12
CA ALA A 3 23.22 -3.74 -3.89
C ALA A 3 23.10 -3.50 -2.37
N PRO A 4 23.09 -2.26 -1.91
CA PRO A 4 22.93 -1.99 -0.49
C PRO A 4 21.61 -2.60 -0.03
N THR A 5 21.67 -3.56 0.86
CA THR A 5 20.50 -4.07 1.57
C THR A 5 20.00 -2.94 2.46
N PHE A 6 18.98 -2.23 2.01
CA PHE A 6 18.27 -1.27 2.84
C PHE A 6 17.48 -2.06 3.89
N SER A 7 18.12 -2.40 4.98
CA SER A 7 17.49 -3.03 6.13
C SER A 7 17.51 -2.06 7.31
N ALA A 8 16.72 -1.02 7.23
CA ALA A 8 16.36 -0.28 8.42
C ALA A 8 15.44 -1.16 9.29
N PRO A 9 15.54 -1.08 10.63
CA PRO A 9 14.63 -1.82 11.50
C PRO A 9 13.18 -1.42 11.20
N PRO A 10 12.23 -2.37 11.25
CA PRO A 10 10.83 -2.08 10.96
C PRO A 10 10.26 -1.06 11.97
N VAL A 11 9.43 -0.17 11.46
CA VAL A 11 8.66 0.76 12.29
C VAL A 11 7.33 0.09 12.64
N GLN A 12 6.95 0.14 13.91
CA GLN A 12 5.69 -0.39 14.39
C GLN A 12 4.73 0.74 14.72
N MET A 13 3.46 0.55 14.36
CA MET A 13 2.38 1.43 14.76
C MET A 13 1.13 0.63 15.09
N THR A 14 0.24 1.25 15.85
CA THR A 14 -1.07 0.69 16.18
C THR A 14 -2.15 1.60 15.63
N TRP A 15 -3.07 1.03 14.88
CA TRP A 15 -4.32 1.69 14.51
C TRP A 15 -5.41 1.20 15.46
N ALA A 16 -5.69 2.01 16.48
CA ALA A 16 -6.56 1.63 17.59
C ALA A 16 -8.02 1.36 17.17
N ASN A 17 -8.44 1.94 16.06
CA ASN A 17 -9.78 1.80 15.51
C ASN A 17 -9.79 2.22 14.02
N GLN A 18 -10.96 2.18 13.42
CA GLN A 18 -11.14 2.55 12.01
C GLN A 18 -10.77 4.01 11.72
N GLN A 19 -11.03 4.92 12.64
CA GLN A 19 -10.65 6.33 12.50
C GLN A 19 -9.12 6.50 12.48
N ALA A 20 -8.39 5.74 13.29
CA ALA A 20 -6.93 5.74 13.28
C ALA A 20 -6.38 5.19 11.95
N THR A 21 -7.01 4.18 11.36
CA THR A 21 -6.67 3.68 10.02
C THR A 21 -6.89 4.77 8.96
N GLN A 22 -8.01 5.46 9.01
CA GLN A 22 -8.32 6.56 8.10
C GLN A 22 -7.31 7.70 8.23
N HIS A 23 -6.97 8.08 9.45
CA HIS A 23 -5.99 9.12 9.72
C HIS A 23 -4.59 8.75 9.20
N ALA A 24 -4.17 7.49 9.39
CA ALA A 24 -2.90 7.00 8.84
C ALA A 24 -2.88 7.10 7.30
N ALA A 25 -3.97 6.72 6.64
CA ALA A 25 -4.11 6.82 5.19
C ALA A 25 -4.08 8.28 4.70
N GLN A 26 -4.76 9.19 5.39
CA GLN A 26 -4.76 10.61 5.08
C GLN A 26 -3.36 11.23 5.20
N ALA A 27 -2.62 10.88 6.24
CA ALA A 27 -1.24 11.34 6.43
C ALA A 27 -0.29 10.81 5.35
N LEU A 28 -0.49 9.58 4.88
CA LEU A 28 0.28 9.01 3.76
C LEU A 28 -0.06 9.71 2.44
N ALA A 29 -1.32 10.03 2.20
CA ALA A 29 -1.77 10.73 0.99
C ALA A 29 -1.11 12.12 0.82
N GLN A 30 -0.67 12.75 1.91
CA GLN A 30 -0.01 14.04 1.90
C GLN A 30 1.50 13.98 1.57
N VAL A 31 2.08 12.78 1.46
CA VAL A 31 3.48 12.62 1.10
C VAL A 31 3.67 12.96 -0.38
N ALA A 32 4.47 13.96 -0.69
CA ALA A 32 4.62 14.48 -2.05
C ALA A 32 5.08 13.43 -3.08
N SER A 33 5.93 12.48 -2.67
CA SER A 33 6.48 11.44 -3.54
C SER A 33 5.62 10.17 -3.61
N ILE A 34 4.44 10.14 -2.98
CA ILE A 34 3.61 8.92 -2.90
C ILE A 34 3.22 8.38 -4.28
N GLY A 35 3.02 9.26 -5.26
CA GLY A 35 2.67 8.90 -6.63
C GLY A 35 3.73 8.10 -7.39
N GLN A 36 4.91 7.92 -6.83
CA GLN A 36 6.00 7.13 -7.43
C GLN A 36 6.15 5.74 -6.80
N ALA A 37 5.41 5.45 -5.74
CA ALA A 37 5.64 4.31 -4.88
C ALA A 37 4.97 3.03 -5.38
N LEU A 38 5.62 1.91 -5.08
CA LEU A 38 5.02 0.58 -5.03
C LEU A 38 4.93 0.16 -3.57
N ILE A 39 3.70 -0.07 -3.10
CA ILE A 39 3.39 -0.43 -1.72
C ILE A 39 2.71 -1.79 -1.68
N GLU A 40 3.31 -2.74 -0.98
CA GLU A 40 2.71 -4.04 -0.69
C GLU A 40 1.98 -4.02 0.65
N LEU A 41 0.78 -4.59 0.66
CA LEU A 41 -0.04 -4.78 1.86
C LEU A 41 -0.17 -6.29 2.14
N HIS A 42 0.44 -6.70 3.23
CA HIS A 42 0.43 -8.07 3.73
C HIS A 42 -0.51 -8.20 4.91
N GLY A 43 -1.14 -9.35 5.05
CA GLY A 43 -2.01 -9.64 6.17
C GLY A 43 -3.12 -10.63 5.77
N GLY A 44 -3.66 -11.32 6.75
CA GLY A 44 -4.73 -12.29 6.52
C GLY A 44 -6.01 -11.67 6.00
N LEU A 45 -6.97 -12.53 5.70
CA LEU A 45 -8.30 -12.11 5.28
C LEU A 45 -8.96 -11.31 6.43
N GLY A 46 -9.54 -10.17 6.11
CA GLY A 46 -10.15 -9.27 7.10
C GLY A 46 -9.16 -8.45 7.94
N ALA A 47 -7.86 -8.48 7.64
CA ALA A 47 -6.85 -7.69 8.37
C ALA A 47 -7.04 -6.17 8.24
N GLY A 48 -7.72 -5.70 7.18
CA GLY A 48 -7.97 -4.29 6.95
C GLY A 48 -7.18 -3.69 5.80
N LYS A 49 -6.56 -4.51 4.95
CA LYS A 49 -5.80 -4.07 3.77
C LYS A 49 -6.64 -3.21 2.82
N THR A 50 -7.76 -3.74 2.37
CA THR A 50 -8.69 -3.02 1.47
C THR A 50 -9.29 -1.78 2.12
N THR A 51 -9.54 -1.83 3.42
CA THR A 51 -10.04 -0.67 4.18
C THR A 51 -9.01 0.47 4.15
N PHE A 52 -7.75 0.17 4.40
CA PHE A 52 -6.67 1.15 4.32
C PHE A 52 -6.53 1.73 2.90
N VAL A 53 -6.53 0.87 1.88
CA VAL A 53 -6.47 1.30 0.46
C VAL A 53 -7.63 2.23 0.13
N ARG A 54 -8.85 1.90 0.56
CA ARG A 54 -10.03 2.74 0.33
C ARG A 54 -9.86 4.14 0.93
N TYR A 55 -9.42 4.24 2.17
CA TYR A 55 -9.16 5.53 2.79
C TYR A 55 -8.05 6.31 2.11
N LEU A 56 -6.99 5.64 1.67
CA LEU A 56 -5.91 6.28 0.94
C LEU A 56 -6.40 6.85 -0.40
N LEU A 57 -7.16 6.07 -1.17
CA LEU A 57 -7.75 6.52 -2.43
C LEU A 57 -8.71 7.71 -2.23
N GLN A 58 -9.55 7.66 -1.21
CA GLN A 58 -10.43 8.78 -0.84
C GLN A 58 -9.63 10.04 -0.49
N ALA A 59 -8.56 9.89 0.29
CA ALA A 59 -7.68 11.00 0.67
C ALA A 59 -6.93 11.58 -0.54
N LEU A 60 -6.66 10.77 -1.57
CA LEU A 60 -6.07 11.21 -2.84
C LEU A 60 -7.10 11.84 -3.81
N GLY A 61 -8.36 11.95 -3.39
CA GLY A 61 -9.41 12.60 -4.16
C GLY A 61 -10.23 11.68 -5.07
N VAL A 62 -10.06 10.37 -4.97
CA VAL A 62 -10.90 9.41 -5.71
C VAL A 62 -12.32 9.45 -5.14
N THR A 63 -13.29 9.74 -5.99
CA THR A 63 -14.71 9.78 -5.65
C THR A 63 -15.45 8.55 -6.19
N GLY A 64 -16.58 8.21 -5.58
CA GLY A 64 -17.40 7.09 -6.00
C GLY A 64 -17.09 5.80 -5.24
N HIS A 65 -17.53 4.68 -5.81
CA HIS A 65 -17.43 3.39 -5.15
C HIS A 65 -16.08 2.73 -5.40
N ILE A 66 -15.29 2.58 -4.34
CA ILE A 66 -14.01 1.90 -4.37
C ILE A 66 -14.22 0.45 -3.93
N LYS A 67 -14.04 -0.48 -4.86
CA LYS A 67 -14.17 -1.93 -4.65
C LYS A 67 -12.80 -2.57 -4.51
N SER A 68 -12.73 -3.70 -3.79
CA SER A 68 -11.59 -4.60 -3.92
C SER A 68 -11.60 -5.24 -5.32
N PRO A 69 -10.47 -5.23 -6.04
CA PRO A 69 -10.39 -5.84 -7.37
C PRO A 69 -10.14 -7.37 -7.31
N THR A 70 -10.72 -8.07 -6.32
CA THR A 70 -10.48 -9.50 -6.10
C THR A 70 -10.76 -10.35 -7.35
N TYR A 71 -11.75 -9.98 -8.15
CA TYR A 71 -12.11 -10.70 -9.38
C TYR A 71 -11.40 -10.13 -10.62
N ALA A 72 -11.23 -8.82 -10.70
CA ALA A 72 -10.58 -8.14 -11.81
C ALA A 72 -9.05 -8.15 -11.69
N ILE A 73 -8.51 -8.50 -10.53
CA ILE A 73 -7.10 -8.45 -10.12
C ILE A 73 -6.58 -7.02 -10.03
N ALA A 74 -6.91 -6.12 -10.94
CA ALA A 74 -6.44 -4.74 -10.96
C ALA A 74 -7.56 -3.76 -11.28
N GLU A 75 -7.55 -2.64 -10.59
CA GLU A 75 -8.38 -1.45 -10.86
C GLU A 75 -7.49 -0.22 -10.93
N SER A 76 -7.80 0.69 -11.84
CA SER A 76 -7.10 1.97 -11.95
C SER A 76 -7.99 3.13 -11.56
N TYR A 77 -7.38 4.14 -10.95
CA TYR A 77 -8.04 5.38 -10.54
C TYR A 77 -7.20 6.57 -11.00
N GLU A 78 -7.87 7.58 -11.54
CA GLU A 78 -7.23 8.84 -11.85
C GLU A 78 -7.35 9.80 -10.67
N THR A 79 -6.24 10.41 -10.30
CA THR A 79 -6.21 11.54 -9.37
C THR A 79 -5.76 12.80 -10.10
N ALA A 80 -5.84 13.96 -9.43
CA ALA A 80 -5.39 15.21 -10.03
C ALA A 80 -3.88 15.23 -10.34
N ALA A 81 -3.08 14.40 -9.66
CA ALA A 81 -1.62 14.45 -9.72
C ALA A 81 -0.98 13.24 -10.44
N PHE A 82 -1.56 12.05 -10.30
CA PHE A 82 -0.99 10.80 -10.84
C PHE A 82 -2.05 9.70 -10.88
N PRO A 83 -1.89 8.68 -11.74
CA PRO A 83 -2.72 7.49 -11.72
C PRO A 83 -2.40 6.60 -10.52
N VAL A 84 -3.39 5.87 -10.03
CA VAL A 84 -3.25 4.87 -8.98
C VAL A 84 -3.74 3.53 -9.50
N TRP A 85 -2.95 2.50 -9.28
CA TRP A 85 -3.30 1.11 -9.58
C TRP A 85 -3.46 0.35 -8.28
N HIS A 86 -4.61 -0.31 -8.10
CA HIS A 86 -4.89 -1.19 -6.98
C HIS A 86 -4.96 -2.63 -7.48
N PHE A 87 -4.08 -3.48 -6.98
CA PHE A 87 -4.01 -4.91 -7.29
C PHE A 87 -4.45 -5.73 -6.08
N ASP A 88 -5.16 -6.81 -6.33
CA ASP A 88 -5.49 -7.84 -5.36
C ASP A 88 -5.22 -9.22 -5.99
N PHE A 89 -4.14 -9.85 -5.56
CA PHE A 89 -3.70 -11.14 -6.09
C PHE A 89 -4.27 -12.34 -5.32
N TYR A 90 -5.27 -12.16 -4.46
CA TYR A 90 -5.84 -13.23 -3.65
C TYR A 90 -6.24 -14.46 -4.47
N ARG A 91 -6.82 -14.28 -5.64
CA ARG A 91 -7.27 -15.33 -6.56
C ARG A 91 -6.30 -15.60 -7.72
N PHE A 92 -5.19 -14.88 -7.74
CA PHE A 92 -4.17 -15.06 -8.77
C PHE A 92 -3.44 -16.39 -8.55
N ASN A 93 -3.38 -17.24 -9.58
CA ASN A 93 -2.77 -18.57 -9.51
C ASN A 93 -2.04 -18.99 -10.79
N ASP A 94 -2.16 -18.24 -11.86
CA ASP A 94 -1.54 -18.56 -13.15
C ASP A 94 -0.60 -17.44 -13.59
N PRO A 95 0.73 -17.71 -13.67
CA PRO A 95 1.70 -16.74 -14.16
C PRO A 95 1.42 -16.25 -15.59
N LEU A 96 0.68 -16.99 -16.42
CA LEU A 96 0.29 -16.56 -17.76
C LEU A 96 -0.69 -15.38 -17.71
N GLU A 97 -1.54 -15.28 -16.67
CA GLU A 97 -2.42 -14.13 -16.47
C GLU A 97 -1.62 -12.82 -16.32
N TRP A 98 -0.43 -12.90 -15.75
CA TRP A 98 0.48 -11.74 -15.62
C TRP A 98 0.87 -11.15 -16.96
N GLU A 99 1.26 -12.02 -17.90
CA GLU A 99 1.67 -11.62 -19.26
C GLU A 99 0.47 -11.13 -20.06
N ASP A 100 -0.62 -11.89 -20.06
CA ASP A 100 -1.84 -11.61 -20.84
C ASP A 100 -2.52 -10.31 -20.41
N ALA A 101 -2.48 -10.00 -19.11
CA ALA A 101 -3.05 -8.76 -18.57
C ALA A 101 -2.14 -7.53 -18.74
N GLY A 102 -0.90 -7.71 -19.21
CA GLY A 102 0.04 -6.60 -19.38
C GLY A 102 0.52 -5.96 -18.07
N PHE A 103 0.52 -6.70 -16.97
CA PHE A 103 0.89 -6.16 -15.65
C PHE A 103 2.33 -5.66 -15.61
N ARG A 104 3.26 -6.32 -16.33
CA ARG A 104 4.65 -5.86 -16.43
C ARG A 104 4.75 -4.42 -16.88
N ASP A 105 3.99 -4.04 -17.91
CA ASP A 105 3.98 -2.68 -18.45
C ASP A 105 3.37 -1.69 -17.45
N ILE A 106 2.31 -2.09 -16.75
CA ILE A 106 1.69 -1.26 -15.71
C ILE A 106 2.68 -0.97 -14.58
N PHE A 107 3.41 -1.97 -14.09
CA PHE A 107 4.41 -1.77 -13.04
C PHE A 107 5.60 -0.92 -13.51
N ALA A 108 5.88 -0.86 -14.80
CA ALA A 108 6.92 -0.01 -15.39
C ALA A 108 6.48 1.45 -15.61
N THR A 109 5.17 1.76 -15.55
CA THR A 109 4.66 3.12 -15.71
C THR A 109 4.74 3.93 -14.41
N GLN A 110 4.71 5.24 -14.52
CA GLN A 110 4.57 6.12 -13.36
C GLN A 110 3.17 5.98 -12.74
N GLY A 111 3.09 6.21 -11.45
CA GLY A 111 1.84 6.12 -10.69
C GLY A 111 2.03 5.31 -9.41
N LEU A 112 1.14 5.53 -8.46
CA LEU A 112 1.09 4.76 -7.22
C LEU A 112 0.56 3.35 -7.50
N LYS A 113 1.26 2.32 -7.05
CA LYS A 113 0.80 0.94 -7.09
C LYS A 113 0.59 0.44 -5.67
N LEU A 114 -0.60 -0.05 -5.40
CA LEU A 114 -1.02 -0.65 -4.13
C LEU A 114 -1.34 -2.11 -4.38
N VAL A 115 -0.65 -3.00 -3.71
CA VAL A 115 -0.73 -4.45 -3.98
C VAL A 115 -1.14 -5.20 -2.73
N GLU A 116 -2.32 -5.83 -2.77
CA GLU A 116 -2.77 -6.78 -1.76
C GLU A 116 -2.41 -8.21 -2.19
N TRP A 117 -2.12 -9.08 -1.22
CA TRP A 117 -1.72 -10.47 -1.43
C TRP A 117 -0.51 -10.63 -2.37
N PRO A 118 0.57 -9.85 -2.17
CA PRO A 118 1.73 -9.90 -3.06
C PRO A 118 2.42 -11.26 -3.10
N GLU A 119 2.27 -12.07 -2.06
CA GLU A 119 2.80 -13.43 -1.97
C GLU A 119 2.26 -14.36 -3.07
N GLN A 120 1.06 -14.12 -3.59
CA GLN A 120 0.48 -14.89 -4.69
C GLN A 120 1.15 -14.60 -6.04
N ALA A 121 1.82 -13.47 -6.15
CA ALA A 121 2.57 -13.07 -7.35
C ALA A 121 4.08 -12.99 -7.06
N GLU A 122 4.57 -13.78 -6.09
CA GLU A 122 5.99 -13.82 -5.74
C GLU A 122 6.86 -14.15 -6.95
N GLY A 123 7.96 -13.42 -7.12
CA GLY A 123 8.87 -13.55 -8.25
C GLY A 123 8.46 -12.80 -9.52
N LEU A 124 7.22 -12.28 -9.59
CA LEU A 124 6.73 -11.47 -10.72
C LEU A 124 6.76 -9.97 -10.41
N LEU A 125 6.57 -9.61 -9.14
CA LEU A 125 6.53 -8.21 -8.70
C LEU A 125 7.92 -7.58 -8.68
N PRO A 126 8.04 -6.29 -9.06
CA PRO A 126 9.24 -5.51 -8.78
C PRO A 126 9.48 -5.37 -7.26
N THR A 127 10.69 -4.94 -6.89
CA THR A 127 10.98 -4.61 -5.49
C THR A 127 10.06 -3.47 -5.03
N PRO A 128 9.25 -3.66 -3.97
CA PRO A 128 8.40 -2.60 -3.46
C PRO A 128 9.22 -1.54 -2.73
N ASP A 129 8.67 -0.34 -2.60
CA ASP A 129 9.27 0.72 -1.79
C ASP A 129 8.95 0.53 -0.31
N LEU A 130 7.70 0.15 -0.02
CA LEU A 130 7.20 -0.14 1.33
C LEU A 130 6.45 -1.47 1.37
N LYS A 131 6.62 -2.17 2.49
CA LYS A 131 5.77 -3.31 2.88
C LYS A 131 5.05 -2.98 4.18
N LEU A 132 3.72 -3.11 4.17
CA LEU A 132 2.87 -2.98 5.34
C LEU A 132 2.38 -4.36 5.74
N PHE A 133 2.73 -4.81 6.93
CA PHE A 133 2.20 -6.03 7.53
C PHE A 133 1.11 -5.65 8.54
N ILE A 134 -0.14 -5.94 8.20
CA ILE A 134 -1.31 -5.55 8.98
C ILE A 134 -1.87 -6.81 9.65
N THR A 135 -1.91 -6.80 10.99
CA THR A 135 -2.48 -7.87 11.80
C THR A 135 -3.65 -7.33 12.61
N SER A 136 -4.81 -7.97 12.51
CA SER A 136 -5.94 -7.62 13.36
C SER A 136 -5.84 -8.27 14.72
N ASP A 137 -6.17 -7.50 15.77
CA ASP A 137 -6.40 -8.01 17.09
C ASP A 137 -7.91 -8.01 17.36
N PRO A 138 -8.58 -9.18 17.29
CA PRO A 138 -10.04 -9.26 17.45
C PRO A 138 -10.51 -8.86 18.85
N GLN A 139 -9.67 -9.03 19.87
CA GLN A 139 -10.02 -8.72 21.26
C GLN A 139 -10.01 -7.22 21.53
N GLN A 140 -9.09 -6.48 20.90
CA GLN A 140 -8.91 -5.05 21.10
C GLN A 140 -9.46 -4.19 19.96
N GLN A 141 -10.00 -4.80 18.91
CA GLN A 141 -10.52 -4.13 17.72
C GLN A 141 -9.49 -3.20 17.02
N GLN A 142 -8.22 -3.42 17.31
CA GLN A 142 -7.11 -2.64 16.76
C GLN A 142 -6.38 -3.39 15.64
N ARG A 143 -5.53 -2.68 14.92
CA ARG A 143 -4.59 -3.23 13.94
C ARG A 143 -3.17 -2.93 14.40
N LEU A 144 -2.34 -3.96 14.41
CA LEU A 144 -0.90 -3.82 14.57
C LEU A 144 -0.29 -3.76 13.17
N VAL A 145 0.54 -2.77 12.93
CA VAL A 145 1.13 -2.54 11.61
C VAL A 145 2.64 -2.46 11.73
N GLN A 146 3.35 -3.29 10.96
CA GLN A 146 4.79 -3.20 10.78
C GLN A 146 5.10 -2.65 9.39
N LEU A 147 5.98 -1.67 9.35
CA LEU A 147 6.40 -0.98 8.12
C LEU A 147 7.85 -1.29 7.83
N HIS A 148 8.11 -1.83 6.65
CA HIS A 148 9.45 -2.12 6.16
C HIS A 148 9.73 -1.27 4.93
N THR A 149 10.86 -0.59 4.91
CA THR A 149 11.35 0.14 3.74
C THR A 149 12.31 -0.73 2.96
N MET A 150 12.09 -0.84 1.65
CA MET A 150 12.90 -1.69 0.79
C MET A 150 13.78 -0.88 -0.17
N THR A 151 13.53 0.42 -0.31
CA THR A 151 14.26 1.34 -1.19
C THR A 151 14.51 2.68 -0.50
N ALA A 152 15.39 3.49 -1.09
CA ALA A 152 15.61 4.87 -0.62
C ALA A 152 14.34 5.73 -0.71
N LEU A 153 13.52 5.52 -1.76
CA LEU A 153 12.22 6.17 -1.91
C LEU A 153 11.28 5.76 -0.77
N GLY A 154 11.19 4.47 -0.47
CA GLY A 154 10.40 3.95 0.65
C GLY A 154 10.80 4.57 1.98
N GLN A 155 12.09 4.70 2.22
CA GLN A 155 12.61 5.34 3.44
C GLN A 155 12.20 6.82 3.54
N SER A 156 12.32 7.57 2.45
CA SER A 156 11.89 8.96 2.36
C SER A 156 10.38 9.12 2.59
N ILE A 157 9.57 8.25 1.98
CA ILE A 157 8.12 8.24 2.15
C ILE A 157 7.76 7.96 3.62
N LEU A 158 8.37 6.94 4.23
CA LEU A 158 8.09 6.59 5.62
C LEU A 158 8.42 7.74 6.56
N GLN A 159 9.55 8.40 6.37
CA GLN A 159 9.95 9.57 7.17
C GLN A 159 8.92 10.70 7.08
N SER A 160 8.49 11.06 5.88
CA SER A 160 7.48 12.10 5.65
C SER A 160 6.12 11.70 6.23
N TRP A 161 5.74 10.44 6.09
CA TRP A 161 4.50 9.91 6.66
C TRP A 161 4.48 10.03 8.18
N MET A 162 5.57 9.65 8.85
CA MET A 162 5.68 9.78 10.30
C MET A 162 5.61 11.24 10.77
N GLN A 163 6.22 12.15 10.04
CA GLN A 163 6.13 13.59 10.32
C GLN A 163 4.68 14.10 10.20
N ASN A 164 3.97 13.72 9.15
CA ASN A 164 2.57 14.11 8.95
C ASN A 164 1.67 13.58 10.09
N LEU A 165 1.90 12.33 10.54
CA LEU A 165 1.16 11.75 11.67
C LEU A 165 1.38 12.51 12.99
N GLN A 166 2.56 13.07 13.22
CA GLN A 166 2.87 13.84 14.42
C GLN A 166 2.21 15.22 14.39
N GLN A 167 2.17 15.87 13.23
CA GLN A 167 1.57 17.20 13.07
C GLN A 167 0.07 17.21 13.37
N THR A 168 -0.65 16.17 12.98
CA THR A 168 -2.09 16.07 13.19
C THR A 168 -2.49 15.75 14.64
N LYS A 169 -1.57 15.28 15.47
CA LYS A 169 -1.83 15.06 16.92
C LYS A 169 -1.75 16.36 17.73
N ASN A 170 -1.19 17.42 17.17
CA ASN A 170 -0.96 18.69 17.84
C ASN A 170 -1.98 19.78 17.45
N THR A 171 -2.99 19.45 16.66
CA THR A 171 -4.10 20.32 16.25
C THR A 171 -5.41 19.82 16.86
#